data_67aa27ae522cd98c1984775f7e80c7c0
#
_entry.id   67aa27ae522cd98c1984775f7e80c7c0
#
_cell.length_a   1.000
_cell.length_b   1.000
_cell.length_c   1.000
_cell.angle_alpha   90.00
_cell.angle_beta   90.00
_cell.angle_gamma   90.00
#
_symmetry.space_group_name_H-M   'P 1'
#
loop_
_entity.id
_entity.type
_entity.pdbx_description
1 polymer ?
#
loop_
_entity_poly.entity_id
_entity_poly.type
_entity_poly.pdbx_seq_one_letter_code
_entity_poly.pdbx_strand_id
1 'polypeptide(L)'
;MRLSTIEALMRYVKHGILPGSGLKAVLEGDLFQAKRSLDSYNWRCLDDIVDVVQYTLPQASYGSRELVKAWTDIPDSEREALEATIQHSLQMLSNRLQDIKDLEAASTR
;
A
#
# COMPACT_ATOMS: atom_id res chain seq x y z
N MET A 1 6.71 4.33 9.97
CA MET A 1 6.18 3.24 9.10
C MET A 1 7.32 2.35 8.65
N ARG A 2 7.07 1.05 8.56
CA ARG A 2 8.11 0.09 8.16
C ARG A 2 8.33 0.10 6.65
N LEU A 3 9.59 -0.15 6.24
CA LEU A 3 9.91 -0.34 4.81
C LEU A 3 9.11 -1.48 4.21
N SER A 4 8.92 -2.57 4.95
CA SER A 4 8.15 -3.73 4.50
C SER A 4 6.70 -3.40 4.15
N THR A 5 6.10 -2.42 4.82
CA THR A 5 4.74 -1.96 4.51
C THR A 5 4.69 -1.30 3.13
N ILE A 6 5.64 -0.41 2.84
CA ILE A 6 5.74 0.23 1.52
C ILE A 6 5.99 -0.81 0.43
N GLU A 7 6.91 -1.73 0.68
CA GLU A 7 7.23 -2.79 -0.28
C GLU A 7 6.02 -3.68 -0.58
N ALA A 8 5.21 -3.99 0.45
CA ALA A 8 3.97 -4.74 0.26
C ALA A 8 2.96 -3.98 -0.61
N LEU A 9 2.84 -2.67 -0.42
CA LEU A 9 1.99 -1.82 -1.26
C LEU A 9 2.49 -1.78 -2.70
N MET A 10 3.81 -1.73 -2.91
CA MET A 10 4.39 -1.76 -4.25
C MET A 10 4.07 -3.06 -4.98
N ARG A 11 4.20 -4.21 -4.30
CA ARG A 11 3.83 -5.52 -4.87
C ARG A 11 2.34 -5.57 -5.21
N TYR A 12 1.51 -5.01 -4.35
CA TYR A 12 0.08 -4.96 -4.58
C TYR A 12 -0.27 -4.13 -5.82
N VAL A 13 0.30 -2.93 -5.94
CA VAL A 13 0.04 -2.06 -7.08
C VAL A 13 0.54 -2.69 -8.38
N LYS A 14 1.76 -3.22 -8.37
CA LYS A 14 2.41 -3.72 -9.58
C LYS A 14 1.84 -5.06 -10.06
N HIS A 15 1.61 -5.98 -9.13
CA HIS A 15 1.29 -7.38 -9.45
C HIS A 15 -0.07 -7.85 -8.95
N GLY A 16 -0.79 -7.03 -8.19
CA GLY A 16 -2.04 -7.47 -7.58
C GLY A 16 -1.86 -8.50 -6.48
N ILE A 17 -0.69 -8.57 -5.86
CA ILE A 17 -0.41 -9.49 -4.76
C ILE A 17 -0.97 -8.90 -3.48
N LEU A 18 -1.91 -9.58 -2.85
CA LEU A 18 -2.52 -9.12 -1.60
C LEU A 18 -1.47 -9.02 -0.49
N PRO A 19 -1.45 -7.93 0.26
CA PRO A 19 -0.63 -7.84 1.47
C PRO A 19 -1.23 -8.68 2.60
N GLY A 20 -0.58 -8.69 3.76
CA GLY A 20 -1.10 -9.34 4.95
C GLY A 20 -2.47 -8.80 5.37
N SER A 21 -3.18 -9.55 6.20
CA SER A 21 -4.58 -9.30 6.55
C SER A 21 -4.85 -7.90 7.12
N GLY A 22 -3.93 -7.36 7.90
CA GLY A 22 -4.08 -6.02 8.48
C GLY A 22 -4.03 -4.92 7.44
N LEU A 23 -3.04 -4.96 6.56
CA LEU A 23 -2.90 -3.98 5.49
C LEU A 23 -3.99 -4.14 4.43
N LYS A 24 -4.40 -5.38 4.15
CA LYS A 24 -5.54 -5.65 3.29
C LYS A 24 -6.81 -4.99 3.83
N ALA A 25 -7.04 -5.09 5.14
CA ALA A 25 -8.19 -4.46 5.78
C ALA A 25 -8.16 -2.94 5.64
N VAL A 26 -6.97 -2.33 5.75
CA VAL A 26 -6.82 -0.89 5.50
C VAL A 26 -7.21 -0.54 4.07
N LEU A 27 -6.74 -1.30 3.09
CA LEU A 27 -7.07 -1.08 1.69
C LEU A 27 -8.57 -1.22 1.43
N GLU A 28 -9.23 -2.14 2.12
CA GLU A 28 -10.67 -2.36 2.00
C GLU A 28 -11.51 -1.31 2.73
N GLY A 29 -10.89 -0.47 3.54
CA GLY A 29 -11.61 0.48 4.37
C GLY A 29 -12.29 -0.15 5.58
N ASP A 30 -11.87 -1.35 5.97
CA ASP A 30 -12.44 -2.09 7.09
C ASP A 30 -11.65 -1.79 8.37
N LEU A 31 -12.08 -0.75 9.07
CA LEU A 31 -11.42 -0.28 10.29
C LEU A 31 -11.40 -1.34 11.38
N PHE A 32 -12.50 -2.06 11.55
CA PHE A 32 -12.62 -3.05 12.63
C PHE A 32 -11.70 -4.25 12.37
N GLN A 33 -11.63 -4.72 11.14
CA GLN A 33 -10.72 -5.81 10.79
C GLN A 33 -9.26 -5.35 10.86
N ALA A 34 -8.97 -4.12 10.47
CA ALA A 34 -7.63 -3.54 10.60
C ALA A 34 -7.19 -3.52 12.07
N LYS A 35 -8.09 -3.12 12.98
CA LYS A 35 -7.81 -3.11 14.43
C LYS A 35 -7.45 -4.50 14.94
N ARG A 36 -8.13 -5.53 14.46
CA ARG A 36 -7.90 -6.92 14.90
C ARG A 36 -6.63 -7.52 14.30
N SER A 37 -6.26 -7.12 13.09
CA SER A 37 -5.22 -7.79 12.30
C SER A 37 -3.89 -7.07 12.24
N LEU A 38 -3.86 -5.73 12.42
CA LEU A 38 -2.60 -4.99 12.47
C LEU A 38 -1.91 -5.23 13.80
N ASP A 39 -0.59 -5.39 13.76
CA ASP A 39 0.20 -5.38 14.98
C ASP A 39 0.20 -4.00 15.63
N SER A 40 0.69 -3.92 16.87
CA SER A 40 0.68 -2.67 17.64
C SER A 40 1.43 -1.54 16.94
N TYR A 41 2.55 -1.86 16.30
CA TYR A 41 3.35 -0.87 15.59
C TYR A 41 2.58 -0.29 14.40
N ASN A 42 2.04 -1.14 13.54
CA ASN A 42 1.28 -0.69 12.37
C ASN A 42 -0.02 0.02 12.77
N TRP A 43 -0.67 -0.42 13.83
CA TRP A 43 -1.85 0.28 14.33
C TRP A 43 -1.52 1.72 14.75
N ARG A 44 -0.37 1.95 15.39
CA ARG A 44 0.08 3.28 15.76
C ARG A 44 0.45 4.13 14.55
N CYS A 45 0.82 3.50 13.45
CA CYS A 45 1.16 4.17 12.19
C CYS A 45 -0.02 4.24 11.22
N LEU A 46 -1.23 3.92 11.66
CA LEU A 46 -2.40 3.83 10.78
C LEU A 46 -2.61 5.12 9.99
N ASP A 47 -2.47 6.26 10.64
CA ASP A 47 -2.59 7.57 10.00
C ASP A 47 -1.62 7.70 8.81
N ASP A 48 -0.36 7.37 9.02
CA ASP A 48 0.66 7.40 7.98
C ASP A 48 0.35 6.42 6.85
N ILE A 49 -0.10 5.22 7.21
CA ILE A 49 -0.45 4.20 6.21
C ILE A 49 -1.62 4.67 5.35
N VAL A 50 -2.66 5.21 5.97
CA VAL A 50 -3.84 5.73 5.26
C VAL A 50 -3.43 6.88 4.34
N ASP A 51 -2.59 7.80 4.81
CA ASP A 51 -2.09 8.90 3.98
C ASP A 51 -1.33 8.38 2.76
N VAL A 52 -0.42 7.44 2.95
CA VAL A 52 0.33 6.85 1.84
C VAL A 52 -0.63 6.20 0.83
N VAL A 53 -1.60 5.43 1.29
CA VAL A 53 -2.58 4.79 0.40
C VAL A 53 -3.34 5.85 -0.41
N GLN A 54 -3.88 6.85 0.26
CA GLN A 54 -4.69 7.88 -0.40
C GLN A 54 -3.92 8.72 -1.41
N TYR A 55 -2.64 9.01 -1.13
CA TYR A 55 -1.84 9.91 -1.97
C TYR A 55 -1.03 9.20 -3.05
N THR A 56 -0.82 7.90 -2.93
CA THR A 56 0.07 7.17 -3.86
C THR A 56 -0.63 6.11 -4.70
N LEU A 57 -1.64 5.42 -4.17
CA LEU A 57 -2.27 4.31 -4.87
C LEU A 57 -3.33 4.79 -5.87
N PRO A 58 -3.52 4.06 -6.99
CA PRO A 58 -4.65 4.34 -7.88
C PRO A 58 -5.97 4.23 -7.14
N GLN A 59 -6.89 5.15 -7.38
CA GLN A 59 -8.20 5.17 -6.70
C GLN A 59 -8.98 3.87 -6.91
N ALA A 60 -8.77 3.20 -8.03
CA ALA A 60 -9.43 1.93 -8.34
C ALA A 60 -8.90 0.76 -7.49
N SER A 61 -7.82 0.95 -6.72
CA SER A 61 -7.16 -0.13 -6.00
C SER A 61 -7.51 -0.21 -4.52
N TYR A 62 -8.27 0.75 -3.98
CA TYR A 62 -8.60 0.78 -2.56
C TYR A 62 -9.95 1.45 -2.30
N GLY A 63 -10.46 1.28 -1.10
CA GLY A 63 -11.67 1.95 -0.64
C GLY A 63 -12.82 1.00 -0.33
N SER A 64 -12.82 -0.19 -0.88
CA SER A 64 -13.81 -1.22 -0.58
C SER A 64 -13.24 -2.59 -0.87
N ARG A 65 -13.92 -3.61 -0.37
CA ARG A 65 -13.56 -5.01 -0.60
C ARG A 65 -13.64 -5.35 -2.09
N GLU A 66 -14.64 -4.84 -2.77
CA GLU A 66 -14.88 -5.05 -4.19
C GLU A 66 -13.77 -4.44 -5.04
N LEU A 67 -13.32 -3.24 -4.71
CA LEU A 67 -12.22 -2.58 -5.41
C LEU A 67 -10.91 -3.33 -5.23
N VAL A 68 -10.61 -3.79 -4.02
CA VAL A 68 -9.41 -4.58 -3.75
C VAL A 68 -9.44 -5.88 -4.54
N LYS A 69 -10.57 -6.58 -4.52
CA LYS A 69 -10.73 -7.82 -5.30
C LYS A 69 -10.55 -7.57 -6.79
N ALA A 70 -11.19 -6.55 -7.31
CA ALA A 70 -11.08 -6.18 -8.73
C ALA A 70 -9.63 -5.88 -9.11
N TRP A 71 -8.88 -5.18 -8.25
CA TRP A 71 -7.48 -4.87 -8.51
C TRP A 71 -6.62 -6.14 -8.58
N THR A 72 -6.84 -7.09 -7.67
CA THR A 72 -6.09 -8.36 -7.67
C THR A 72 -6.45 -9.25 -8.86
N ASP A 73 -7.68 -9.14 -9.37
CA ASP A 73 -8.17 -9.96 -10.47
C ASP A 73 -7.83 -9.42 -11.87
N ILE A 74 -7.19 -8.25 -11.97
CA ILE A 74 -6.81 -7.67 -13.25
C ILE A 74 -5.81 -8.59 -13.96
N PRO A 75 -6.09 -9.08 -15.19
CA PRO A 75 -5.13 -9.87 -15.95
C PRO A 75 -3.89 -9.06 -16.32
N ASP A 76 -2.77 -9.73 -16.53
CA ASP A 76 -1.50 -9.07 -16.89
C ASP A 76 -1.63 -8.21 -18.16
N SER A 77 -2.42 -8.65 -19.13
CA SER A 77 -2.65 -7.88 -20.35
C SER A 77 -3.35 -6.55 -20.08
N GLU A 78 -4.28 -6.52 -19.13
CA GLU A 78 -4.96 -5.29 -18.74
C GLU A 78 -4.07 -4.41 -17.87
N ARG A 79 -3.16 -5.00 -17.08
CA ARG A 79 -2.18 -4.25 -16.32
C ARG A 79 -1.23 -3.47 -17.22
N GLU A 80 -0.89 -4.01 -18.36
CA GLU A 80 -0.08 -3.29 -19.38
C GLU A 80 -0.79 -2.00 -19.82
N ALA A 81 -2.11 -2.03 -19.99
CA ALA A 81 -2.88 -0.85 -20.33
C ALA A 81 -2.91 0.20 -19.21
N LEU A 82 -2.65 -0.21 -17.97
CA LEU A 82 -2.58 0.67 -16.79
C LEU A 82 -1.14 1.04 -16.41
N GLU A 83 -0.17 0.71 -17.26
CA GLU A 83 1.25 0.85 -16.91
C GLU A 83 1.62 2.27 -16.46
N ALA A 84 1.14 3.29 -17.15
CA ALA A 84 1.44 4.67 -16.78
C ALA A 84 0.95 5.00 -15.36
N THR A 85 -0.27 4.59 -15.03
CA THR A 85 -0.87 4.78 -13.70
C THR A 85 -0.08 4.00 -12.64
N ILE A 86 0.24 2.76 -12.93
CA ILE A 86 1.01 1.90 -12.02
C ILE A 86 2.40 2.48 -11.79
N GLN A 87 3.11 2.88 -12.83
CA GLN A 87 4.45 3.44 -12.71
C GLN A 87 4.46 4.76 -11.92
N HIS A 88 3.46 5.58 -12.11
CA HIS A 88 3.32 6.81 -11.31
C HIS A 88 3.18 6.49 -9.81
N SER A 89 2.31 5.53 -9.46
CA SER A 89 2.14 5.10 -8.07
C SER A 89 3.42 4.49 -7.51
N LEU A 90 4.10 3.64 -8.28
CA LEU A 90 5.36 3.02 -7.86
C LEU A 90 6.44 4.08 -7.62
N GLN A 91 6.50 5.11 -8.45
CA GLN A 91 7.46 6.20 -8.25
C GLN A 91 7.19 6.95 -6.95
N MET A 92 5.94 7.25 -6.66
CA MET A 92 5.55 7.91 -5.40
C MET A 92 5.86 7.04 -4.19
N LEU A 93 5.58 5.74 -4.27
CA LEU A 93 5.90 4.78 -3.21
C LEU A 93 7.42 4.65 -3.03
N SER A 94 8.18 4.62 -4.12
CA SER A 94 9.63 4.57 -4.07
C SER A 94 10.22 5.81 -3.39
N ASN A 95 9.67 6.99 -3.67
CA ASN A 95 10.07 8.23 -3.00
C ASN A 95 9.81 8.15 -1.48
N ARG A 96 8.65 7.62 -1.10
CA ARG A 96 8.32 7.44 0.31
C ARG A 96 9.25 6.43 0.99
N LEU A 97 9.57 5.36 0.29
CA LEU A 97 10.51 4.35 0.76
C LEU A 97 11.88 4.97 1.04
N GLN A 98 12.37 5.82 0.13
CA GLN A 98 13.64 6.50 0.29
C GLN A 98 13.61 7.48 1.48
N ASP A 99 12.52 8.20 1.67
CA ASP A 99 12.34 9.10 2.82
C ASP A 99 12.46 8.34 4.15
N ILE A 100 11.86 7.15 4.24
CA ILE A 100 11.95 6.31 5.44
C ILE A 100 13.39 5.85 5.67
N LYS A 101 14.09 5.42 4.62
CA LYS A 101 15.48 5.01 4.70
C LYS A 101 16.37 6.16 5.18
N ASP A 102 16.13 7.36 4.67
CA ASP A 102 16.90 8.54 5.05
C ASP A 102 16.68 8.90 6.53
N LEU A 103 15.44 8.79 7.01
CA LEU A 103 15.11 9.02 8.42
C LEU A 103 15.78 7.98 9.33
N GLU A 104 15.79 6.71 8.92
CA GLU A 104 16.46 5.64 9.69
C GLU A 104 17.98 5.87 9.74
N ALA A 105 18.58 6.26 8.62
CA ALA A 105 20.00 6.56 8.55
C ALA A 105 20.36 7.76 9.45
N ALA A 106 19.51 8.79 9.49
CA ALA A 106 19.71 9.96 10.34
C ALA A 106 19.59 9.61 11.83
N SER A 107 18.69 8.68 12.20
CA SER A 107 18.47 8.31 13.59
C SER A 107 19.54 7.39 14.17
N THR A 108 20.41 6.81 13.33
CA THR A 108 21.51 5.94 13.77
C THR A 108 22.83 6.68 14.02
N ARG A 109 22.84 7.97 13.85
CA ARG A 109 24.05 8.79 14.04
C ARG A 109 24.23 9.27 15.48
#